data_a81865b5c0118537794a2e80d834a011
#
_entry.id   a81865b5c0118537794a2e80d834a011
#
_cell.length_a   1.000
_cell.length_b   1.000
_cell.length_c   1.000
_cell.angle_alpha   90.00
_cell.angle_beta   90.00
_cell.angle_gamma   90.00
#
_symmetry.space_group_name_H-M   'P 1'
#
loop_
_entity.id
_entity.type
_entity.pdbx_description
1 polymer ?
#
loop_
_entity_poly.entity_id
_entity_poly.type
_entity_poly.pdbx_seq_one_letter_code
_entity_poly.pdbx_strand_id
1 'polypeptide(L)'
;MAGDKAPVQIRTRKFIRNALLARRQFVVDIIHPGRANVSKAELQEKLGEMFKVTEVTRIIAFGFRTAFGGGKSTGFALIYDTIEDAKKYEPKYRLARVGLGPGRSGSRKQIKEKKNRDKKVFGVGRRIARHKAKKADK
;
A
#
# COMPACT_ATOMS: atom_id res chain seq x y z
N MET A 1 -7.38 -2.90 -30.41
CA MET A 1 -6.24 -3.84 -30.50
C MET A 1 -5.40 -3.68 -29.24
N ALA A 2 -5.38 -4.65 -28.33
CA ALA A 2 -4.47 -4.65 -27.20
C ALA A 2 -3.08 -5.03 -27.75
N GLY A 3 -2.26 -4.02 -28.02
CA GLY A 3 -0.88 -4.25 -28.45
C GLY A 3 -0.13 -5.09 -27.43
N ASP A 4 0.56 -6.11 -27.87
CA ASP A 4 1.41 -6.98 -27.06
C ASP A 4 2.33 -6.12 -26.18
N LYS A 5 2.06 -6.14 -24.88
CA LYS A 5 2.88 -5.40 -23.91
C LYS A 5 4.24 -6.08 -23.85
N ALA A 6 5.28 -5.34 -24.15
CA ALA A 6 6.65 -5.85 -24.05
C ALA A 6 6.90 -6.52 -22.69
N PRO A 7 7.69 -7.61 -22.65
CA PRO A 7 7.92 -8.39 -21.45
C PRO A 7 8.56 -7.54 -20.36
N VAL A 8 8.10 -7.71 -19.12
CA VAL A 8 8.62 -7.04 -17.93
C VAL A 8 9.45 -8.02 -17.15
N GLN A 9 10.69 -7.66 -16.83
CA GLN A 9 11.55 -8.43 -15.95
C GLN A 9 11.53 -7.83 -14.55
N ILE A 10 11.30 -8.66 -13.54
CA ILE A 10 11.32 -8.27 -12.12
C ILE A 10 12.53 -8.89 -11.45
N ARG A 11 13.28 -8.08 -10.72
CA ARG A 11 14.40 -8.51 -9.87
C ARG A 11 14.18 -8.05 -8.45
N THR A 12 14.52 -8.88 -7.48
CA THR A 12 14.43 -8.56 -6.07
C THR A 12 15.80 -8.47 -5.44
N ARG A 13 16.00 -7.50 -4.57
CA ARG A 13 17.24 -7.31 -3.81
C ARG A 13 16.94 -7.00 -2.35
N LYS A 14 17.95 -7.16 -1.48
CA LYS A 14 17.84 -6.88 -0.04
C LYS A 14 16.64 -7.57 0.58
N PHE A 15 16.48 -8.85 0.29
CA PHE A 15 15.39 -9.66 0.81
C PHE A 15 15.61 -9.92 2.31
N ILE A 16 14.64 -9.53 3.14
CA ILE A 16 14.65 -9.72 4.58
C ILE A 16 13.32 -10.32 5.01
N ARG A 17 13.37 -11.38 5.80
CA ARG A 17 12.20 -11.90 6.52
C ARG A 17 12.12 -11.25 7.90
N ASN A 18 11.07 -10.48 8.12
CA ASN A 18 10.80 -9.83 9.40
C ASN A 18 9.75 -10.63 10.17
N ALA A 19 10.18 -11.47 11.08
CA ALA A 19 9.31 -12.32 11.89
C ALA A 19 8.44 -11.50 12.86
N LEU A 20 8.96 -10.38 13.36
CA LEU A 20 8.23 -9.53 14.31
C LEU A 20 6.96 -8.91 13.70
N LEU A 21 7.02 -8.54 12.43
CA LEU A 21 5.89 -7.96 11.69
C LEU A 21 5.23 -8.98 10.75
N ALA A 22 5.55 -10.26 10.85
CA ALA A 22 5.03 -11.36 10.04
C ALA A 22 5.02 -11.03 8.54
N ARG A 23 6.15 -10.55 8.02
CA ARG A 23 6.28 -10.15 6.61
C ARG A 23 7.66 -10.39 6.03
N ARG A 24 7.70 -10.56 4.72
CA ARG A 24 8.88 -10.47 3.87
C ARG A 24 8.97 -9.08 3.28
N GLN A 25 10.14 -8.48 3.26
CA GLN A 25 10.36 -7.13 2.75
C GLN A 25 11.60 -7.10 1.87
N PHE A 26 11.51 -6.41 0.74
CA PHE A 26 12.58 -6.36 -0.25
C PHE A 26 12.45 -5.18 -1.20
N VAL A 27 13.55 -4.84 -1.85
CA VAL A 27 13.58 -3.88 -2.95
C VAL A 27 13.22 -4.61 -4.25
N VAL A 28 12.39 -3.98 -5.08
CA VAL A 28 11.99 -4.48 -6.39
C VAL A 28 12.57 -3.58 -7.47
N ASP A 29 13.32 -4.16 -8.37
CA ASP A 29 13.75 -3.52 -9.63
C ASP A 29 12.89 -4.07 -10.77
N ILE A 30 12.26 -3.19 -11.52
CA ILE A 30 11.40 -3.51 -12.66
C ILE A 30 12.10 -3.02 -13.92
N ILE A 31 12.39 -3.91 -14.83
CA ILE A 31 13.00 -3.61 -16.12
C ILE A 31 11.90 -3.71 -17.17
N HIS A 32 11.57 -2.58 -17.79
CA HIS A 32 10.47 -2.43 -18.76
C HIS A 32 10.90 -1.63 -20.00
N PRO A 33 11.87 -2.14 -20.79
CA PRO A 33 12.36 -1.44 -21.97
C PRO A 33 11.23 -1.25 -23.00
N GLY A 34 11.17 -0.08 -23.61
CA GLY A 34 10.19 0.22 -24.66
C GLY A 34 8.73 0.30 -24.21
N ARG A 35 8.45 0.26 -22.89
CA ARG A 35 7.09 0.42 -22.39
C ARG A 35 7.00 1.43 -21.23
N ALA A 36 5.80 1.93 -21.02
CA ALA A 36 5.48 2.78 -19.88
C ALA A 36 5.65 2.05 -18.53
N ASN A 37 5.58 2.80 -17.43
CA ASN A 37 5.66 2.25 -16.09
C ASN A 37 4.63 1.15 -15.85
N VAL A 38 5.06 0.09 -15.18
CA VAL A 38 4.20 -1.04 -14.81
C VAL A 38 3.24 -0.63 -13.69
N SER A 39 1.98 -1.00 -13.82
CA SER A 39 0.98 -0.73 -12.78
C SER A 39 1.28 -1.56 -11.52
N LYS A 40 0.84 -1.05 -10.36
CA LYS A 40 1.01 -1.80 -9.10
C LYS A 40 0.21 -3.10 -9.10
N ALA A 41 -0.96 -3.13 -9.73
CA ALA A 41 -1.77 -4.35 -9.85
C ALA A 41 -1.03 -5.43 -10.62
N GLU A 42 -0.54 -5.12 -11.82
CA GLU A 42 0.27 -6.05 -12.62
C GLU A 42 1.52 -6.53 -11.88
N LEU A 43 2.16 -5.64 -11.14
CA LEU A 43 3.32 -5.99 -10.33
C LEU A 43 2.96 -6.93 -9.18
N GLN A 44 1.83 -6.71 -8.52
CA GLN A 44 1.35 -7.58 -7.44
C GLN A 44 1.05 -8.99 -7.94
N GLU A 45 0.41 -9.12 -9.11
CA GLU A 45 0.16 -10.41 -9.76
C GLU A 45 1.47 -11.15 -10.05
N LYS A 46 2.43 -10.49 -10.72
CA LYS A 46 3.75 -11.08 -11.03
C LYS A 46 4.55 -11.47 -9.79
N LEU A 47 4.50 -10.66 -8.73
CA LEU A 47 5.11 -10.99 -7.44
C LEU A 47 4.37 -12.16 -6.76
N GLY A 48 3.06 -12.24 -6.91
CA GLY A 48 2.26 -13.37 -6.44
C GLY A 48 2.69 -14.68 -7.07
N GLU A 49 2.86 -14.70 -8.38
CA GLU A 49 3.36 -15.84 -9.13
C GLU A 49 4.79 -16.23 -8.70
N MET A 50 5.70 -15.24 -8.64
CA MET A 50 7.11 -15.46 -8.28
C MET A 50 7.27 -16.04 -6.87
N PHE A 51 6.52 -15.53 -5.90
CA PHE A 51 6.61 -15.96 -4.50
C PHE A 51 5.54 -16.98 -4.08
N LYS A 52 4.76 -17.48 -5.02
CA LYS A 52 3.66 -18.45 -4.81
C LYS A 52 2.67 -17.99 -3.74
N VAL A 53 2.25 -16.73 -3.84
CA VAL A 53 1.28 -16.11 -2.92
C VAL A 53 -0.09 -16.15 -3.57
N THR A 54 -1.01 -16.93 -3.01
CA THR A 54 -2.39 -17.09 -3.51
C THR A 54 -3.20 -15.81 -3.46
N GLU A 55 -3.02 -15.03 -2.39
CA GLU A 55 -3.78 -13.80 -2.15
C GLU A 55 -2.96 -12.57 -2.48
N VAL A 56 -3.17 -12.00 -3.64
CA VAL A 56 -2.48 -10.81 -4.15
C VAL A 56 -2.61 -9.59 -3.23
N THR A 57 -3.69 -9.52 -2.47
CA THR A 57 -3.98 -8.44 -1.50
C THR A 57 -2.98 -8.38 -0.34
N ARG A 58 -2.25 -9.48 -0.05
CA ARG A 58 -1.17 -9.51 0.94
C ARG A 58 0.12 -8.83 0.46
N ILE A 59 0.20 -8.53 -0.84
CA ILE A 59 1.37 -7.91 -1.46
C ILE A 59 1.16 -6.40 -1.53
N ILE A 60 2.00 -5.64 -0.85
CA ILE A 60 1.92 -4.19 -0.81
C ILE A 60 3.16 -3.59 -1.44
N ALA A 61 2.99 -2.94 -2.59
CA ALA A 61 4.06 -2.35 -3.36
C ALA A 61 3.96 -0.81 -3.36
N PHE A 62 5.08 -0.13 -3.09
CA PHE A 62 5.11 1.33 -2.95
C PHE A 62 6.49 1.93 -3.24
N GLY A 63 6.56 3.27 -3.29
CA GLY A 63 7.80 4.00 -3.40
C GLY A 63 8.52 3.85 -4.73
N PHE A 64 7.79 3.56 -5.82
CA PHE A 64 8.42 3.40 -7.14
C PHE A 64 8.93 4.72 -7.69
N ARG A 65 10.15 4.67 -8.19
CA ARG A 65 10.80 5.74 -8.94
C ARG A 65 11.40 5.18 -10.22
N THR A 66 11.16 5.87 -11.31
CA THR A 66 11.71 5.52 -12.63
C THR A 66 13.05 6.22 -12.80
N ALA A 67 14.06 5.51 -13.30
CA ALA A 67 15.36 6.08 -13.60
C ALA A 67 15.26 7.08 -14.75
N PHE A 68 16.17 8.06 -14.76
CA PHE A 68 16.31 8.98 -15.89
C PHE A 68 16.57 8.19 -17.18
N GLY A 69 15.91 8.57 -18.26
CA GLY A 69 15.93 7.83 -19.52
C GLY A 69 14.88 6.72 -19.65
N GLY A 70 14.18 6.39 -18.57
CA GLY A 70 13.11 5.36 -18.58
C GLY A 70 13.62 3.92 -18.54
N GLY A 71 12.75 2.97 -18.87
CA GLY A 71 13.10 1.54 -19.01
C GLY A 71 13.39 0.79 -17.70
N LYS A 72 13.62 1.47 -16.58
CA LYS A 72 13.86 0.86 -15.26
C LYS A 72 13.17 1.65 -14.17
N SER A 73 12.45 0.94 -13.30
CA SER A 73 11.83 1.49 -12.09
C SER A 73 12.26 0.69 -10.87
N THR A 74 12.48 1.37 -9.75
CA THR A 74 12.85 0.73 -8.48
C THR A 74 11.86 1.13 -7.40
N GLY A 75 11.47 0.19 -6.57
CA GLY A 75 10.55 0.42 -5.47
C GLY A 75 10.72 -0.59 -4.35
N PHE A 76 9.78 -0.61 -3.43
CA PHE A 76 9.79 -1.48 -2.27
C PHE A 76 8.51 -2.31 -2.22
N ALA A 77 8.63 -3.58 -1.87
CA ALA A 77 7.50 -4.48 -1.69
C ALA A 77 7.54 -5.21 -0.36
N LEU A 78 6.34 -5.43 0.17
CA LEU A 78 6.08 -6.18 1.39
C LEU A 78 5.14 -7.32 1.04
N ILE A 79 5.40 -8.51 1.57
CA ILE A 79 4.51 -9.67 1.48
C ILE A 79 4.21 -10.12 2.90
N TYR A 80 2.97 -9.97 3.33
CA TYR A 80 2.50 -10.41 4.64
C TYR A 80 2.17 -11.89 4.65
N ASP A 81 2.35 -12.54 5.79
CA ASP A 81 2.04 -13.95 5.95
C ASP A 81 0.51 -14.17 5.99
N THR A 82 -0.26 -13.22 6.58
CA THR A 82 -1.74 -13.22 6.57
C THR A 82 -2.32 -11.85 6.21
N ILE A 83 -3.61 -11.81 5.80
CA ILE A 83 -4.34 -10.55 5.58
C ILE A 83 -4.54 -9.79 6.91
N GLU A 84 -4.72 -10.50 8.00
CA GLU A 84 -4.91 -9.91 9.33
C GLU A 84 -3.66 -9.15 9.79
N ASP A 85 -2.48 -9.71 9.55
CA ASP A 85 -1.21 -9.03 9.82
C ASP A 85 -1.06 -7.78 8.97
N ALA A 86 -1.42 -7.83 7.69
CA ALA A 86 -1.42 -6.66 6.84
C ALA A 86 -2.34 -5.56 7.39
N LYS A 87 -3.56 -5.90 7.81
CA LYS A 87 -4.51 -4.94 8.41
C LYS A 87 -4.01 -4.36 9.73
N LYS A 88 -3.26 -5.14 10.51
CA LYS A 88 -2.72 -4.73 11.81
C LYS A 88 -1.55 -3.74 11.68
N TYR A 89 -0.64 -3.99 10.75
CA TYR A 89 0.63 -3.26 10.69
C TYR A 89 0.70 -2.18 9.60
N GLU A 90 -0.08 -2.31 8.51
CA GLU A 90 0.00 -1.35 7.42
C GLU A 90 -0.80 -0.06 7.67
N PRO A 91 -0.30 1.09 7.17
CA PRO A 91 -1.06 2.32 7.19
C PRO A 91 -2.38 2.22 6.43
N LYS A 92 -3.43 2.81 6.96
CA LYS A 92 -4.80 2.77 6.40
C LYS A 92 -4.87 3.17 4.92
N TYR A 93 -4.06 4.15 4.48
CA TYR A 93 -4.08 4.60 3.09
C TYR A 93 -3.51 3.55 2.11
N ARG A 94 -2.57 2.70 2.55
CA ARG A 94 -2.06 1.58 1.74
C ARG A 94 -3.08 0.45 1.67
N LEU A 95 -3.73 0.14 2.79
CA LEU A 95 -4.82 -0.84 2.84
C LEU A 95 -5.97 -0.44 1.91
N ALA A 96 -6.36 0.85 1.92
CA ALA A 96 -7.38 1.36 1.02
C ALA A 96 -7.02 1.19 -0.48
N ARG A 97 -5.75 1.32 -0.85
CA ARG A 97 -5.28 1.12 -2.23
C ARG A 97 -5.37 -0.34 -2.70
N VAL A 98 -5.29 -1.28 -1.78
CA VAL A 98 -5.36 -2.74 -2.03
C VAL A 98 -6.78 -3.27 -1.80
N GLY A 99 -7.73 -2.42 -1.41
CA GLY A 99 -9.11 -2.82 -1.14
C GLY A 99 -9.35 -3.44 0.25
N LEU A 100 -8.34 -3.50 1.11
CA LEU A 100 -8.44 -4.09 2.46
C LEU A 100 -8.92 -3.10 3.54
N GLY A 101 -9.11 -1.85 3.20
CA GLY A 101 -9.51 -0.82 4.15
C GLY A 101 -10.50 0.17 3.56
N PRO A 102 -11.16 0.95 4.42
CA PRO A 102 -12.08 1.97 3.97
C PRO A 102 -11.34 3.02 3.14
N GLY A 103 -11.92 3.38 2.03
CA GLY A 103 -11.46 4.47 1.19
C GLY A 103 -11.61 5.82 1.92
N ARG A 104 -11.21 6.87 1.24
CA ARG A 104 -11.35 8.22 1.76
C ARG A 104 -12.83 8.62 1.76
N SER A 105 -13.38 8.95 2.92
CA SER A 105 -14.75 9.46 3.06
C SER A 105 -14.76 10.98 2.90
N GLY A 106 -15.51 11.48 1.92
CA GLY A 106 -15.73 12.89 1.71
C GLY A 106 -14.59 13.66 1.04
N SER A 107 -14.81 14.95 0.80
CA SER A 107 -13.85 15.82 0.16
C SER A 107 -12.66 16.14 1.10
N ARG A 108 -11.51 16.47 0.50
CA ARG A 108 -10.33 16.90 1.27
C ARG A 108 -10.62 18.11 2.16
N LYS A 109 -11.44 19.06 1.69
CA LYS A 109 -11.82 20.24 2.43
C LYS A 109 -12.61 19.88 3.70
N GLN A 110 -13.62 19.01 3.58
CA GLN A 110 -14.43 18.55 4.71
C GLN A 110 -13.57 17.83 5.78
N ILE A 111 -12.63 16.98 5.36
CA ILE A 111 -11.71 16.31 6.27
C ILE A 111 -10.83 17.30 7.02
N LYS A 112 -10.34 18.34 6.32
CA LYS A 112 -9.54 19.42 6.94
C LYS A 112 -10.36 20.26 7.92
N GLU A 113 -11.59 20.60 7.57
CA GLU A 113 -12.51 21.35 8.43
C GLU A 113 -12.79 20.58 9.72
N LYS A 114 -13.15 19.30 9.61
CA LYS A 114 -13.37 18.44 10.77
C LYS A 114 -12.13 18.38 11.66
N LYS A 115 -10.96 18.13 11.08
CA LYS A 115 -9.68 18.12 11.82
C LYS A 115 -9.43 19.44 12.56
N ASN A 116 -9.73 20.58 11.91
CA ASN A 116 -9.49 21.89 12.51
C ASN A 116 -10.49 22.20 13.64
N ARG A 117 -11.75 21.79 13.51
CA ARG A 117 -12.72 21.86 14.62
C ARG A 117 -12.27 21.03 15.82
N ASP A 118 -11.79 19.81 15.58
CA ASP A 118 -11.30 18.92 16.63
C ASP A 118 -10.10 19.51 17.38
N LYS A 119 -9.28 20.33 16.71
CA LYS A 119 -8.14 21.02 17.34
C LYS A 119 -8.54 22.10 18.33
N LYS A 120 -9.73 22.70 18.18
CA LYS A 120 -10.23 23.76 19.08
C LYS A 120 -10.66 23.24 20.45
N VAL A 121 -10.83 21.90 20.57
CA VAL A 121 -11.18 21.27 21.85
C VAL A 121 -9.88 21.00 22.65
N PHE A 122 -9.76 21.63 23.80
CA PHE A 122 -8.58 21.50 24.66
C PHE A 122 -8.61 20.25 25.54
N GLY A 123 -7.42 19.74 25.87
CA GLY A 123 -7.17 18.71 26.89
C GLY A 123 -7.97 17.42 26.72
N VAL A 124 -8.57 16.99 27.80
CA VAL A 124 -9.28 15.69 27.90
C VAL A 124 -10.56 15.67 27.07
N GLY A 125 -11.17 16.82 26.79
CA GLY A 125 -12.42 16.94 26.02
C GLY A 125 -12.35 16.26 24.63
N ARG A 126 -11.22 16.35 23.95
CA ARG A 126 -10.99 15.67 22.66
C ARG A 126 -11.04 14.15 22.79
N ARG A 127 -10.45 13.60 23.85
CA ARG A 127 -10.44 12.17 24.12
C ARG A 127 -11.82 11.68 24.47
N ILE A 128 -12.54 12.42 25.33
CA ILE A 128 -13.93 12.10 25.72
C ILE A 128 -14.86 12.11 24.52
N ALA A 129 -14.76 13.13 23.64
CA ALA A 129 -15.56 13.19 22.42
C ALA A 129 -15.32 11.99 21.49
N ARG A 130 -14.06 11.58 21.30
CA ARG A 130 -13.71 10.37 20.54
C ARG A 130 -14.27 9.09 21.16
N HIS A 131 -14.21 8.97 22.49
CA HIS A 131 -14.76 7.81 23.20
C HIS A 131 -16.28 7.74 23.06
N LYS A 132 -16.98 8.87 23.21
CA LYS A 132 -18.44 8.94 23.03
C LYS A 132 -18.84 8.57 21.60
N ALA A 133 -18.15 9.13 20.58
CA ALA A 133 -18.40 8.79 19.18
C ALA A 133 -18.21 7.29 18.92
N LYS A 134 -17.09 6.71 19.37
CA LYS A 134 -16.83 5.27 19.20
C LYS A 134 -17.83 4.36 19.93
N LYS A 135 -18.47 4.85 21.02
CA LYS A 135 -19.50 4.12 21.77
C LYS A 135 -20.86 4.21 21.09
N ALA A 136 -21.13 5.30 20.38
CA ALA A 136 -22.37 5.49 19.61
C ALA A 136 -22.37 4.67 18.29
N ASP A 137 -21.19 4.35 17.73
CA ASP A 137 -21.02 3.53 16.52
C ASP A 137 -21.01 2.02 16.79
N LYS A 138 -21.22 1.57 18.03
CA LYS A 138 -21.40 0.18 18.45
C LYS A 138 -22.86 -0.17 18.73
#